data_fcd22a1ef62787dcd4858cb46225818f
#
_entry.id   fcd22a1ef62787dcd4858cb46225818f
#
_cell.length_a   1.000
_cell.length_b   1.000
_cell.length_c   1.000
_cell.angle_alpha   90.00
_cell.angle_beta   90.00
_cell.angle_gamma   90.00
#
_symmetry.space_group_name_H-M   'P 1'
#
loop_
_entity.id
_entity.type
_entity.pdbx_description
1 polymer ?
#
loop_
_entity_poly.entity_id
_entity_poly.type
_entity_poly.pdbx_seq_one_letter_code
_entity_poly.pdbx_strand_id
1 'polypeptide(L)'
;MADTSALGQSVPKSQEGLFLMDGIEGLLSLPRHSVDMLLTDPPYGTTRNYWDVPLPLDALWEAVRWAVKPNGAALFFAQCPYDKVLGASNLAMLRYEWIWYK
;
A
#
# COMPACT_ATOMS: atom_id res chain seq x y z
N MET A 1 9.80 -20.11 -7.97
CA MET A 1 10.46 -19.19 -8.83
C MET A 1 9.49 -18.11 -9.30
N ALA A 2 10.00 -16.96 -9.45
CA ALA A 2 9.17 -15.87 -9.88
C ALA A 2 8.78 -16.00 -11.34
N ASP A 3 7.59 -15.60 -11.64
CA ASP A 3 7.19 -15.34 -12.98
C ASP A 3 8.03 -14.21 -13.54
N THR A 4 8.47 -14.34 -14.77
CA THR A 4 9.37 -13.39 -15.39
C THR A 4 8.70 -12.36 -16.27
N SER A 5 7.39 -12.39 -16.42
CA SER A 5 6.73 -11.37 -17.22
C SER A 5 6.80 -10.02 -16.51
N ALA A 6 6.86 -8.93 -17.27
CA ALA A 6 7.03 -7.61 -16.70
C ALA A 6 5.89 -7.21 -15.74
N LEU A 7 4.68 -7.66 -16.03
CA LEU A 7 3.51 -7.32 -15.22
C LEU A 7 3.13 -8.41 -14.22
N GLY A 8 3.63 -9.61 -14.44
CA GLY A 8 3.29 -10.75 -13.60
C GLY A 8 4.41 -11.21 -12.72
N GLN A 9 5.48 -10.45 -12.62
CA GLN A 9 6.59 -10.84 -11.76
C GLN A 9 6.18 -10.83 -10.31
N SER A 10 6.45 -11.93 -9.62
CA SER A 10 6.30 -11.97 -8.17
C SER A 10 7.53 -11.40 -7.50
N VAL A 11 7.32 -10.80 -6.34
CA VAL A 11 8.43 -10.42 -5.49
C VAL A 11 9.04 -11.70 -4.91
N PRO A 12 10.35 -11.92 -5.06
CA PRO A 12 10.98 -13.09 -4.50
C PRO A 12 10.84 -13.13 -2.98
N LYS A 13 10.69 -14.32 -2.43
CA LYS A 13 10.64 -14.51 -0.99
C LYS A 13 11.94 -14.07 -0.35
N SER A 14 11.88 -13.42 0.79
CA SER A 14 13.05 -13.00 1.56
C SER A 14 14.07 -12.20 0.75
N GLN A 15 13.61 -11.44 -0.22
CA GLN A 15 14.47 -10.67 -1.09
C GLN A 15 14.40 -9.19 -0.73
N GLU A 16 15.57 -8.58 -0.55
CA GLU A 16 15.70 -7.15 -0.50
C GLU A 16 15.87 -6.60 -1.91
N GLY A 17 15.37 -5.39 -2.15
CA GLY A 17 15.61 -4.76 -3.43
C GLY A 17 14.55 -3.79 -3.85
N LEU A 18 14.68 -3.36 -5.08
CA LEU A 18 13.78 -2.41 -5.73
C LEU A 18 13.09 -3.11 -6.89
N PHE A 19 11.76 -3.07 -6.86
CA PHE A 19 10.95 -3.77 -7.85
C PHE A 19 10.05 -2.77 -8.56
N LEU A 20 10.04 -2.80 -9.88
CA LEU A 20 9.15 -1.98 -10.68
C LEU A 20 7.87 -2.77 -10.99
N MET A 21 6.81 -2.45 -10.26
CA MET A 21 5.53 -3.14 -10.44
C MET A 21 4.42 -2.35 -9.76
N ASP A 22 3.17 -2.67 -10.09
CA ASP A 22 2.02 -2.11 -9.39
C ASP A 22 2.07 -2.49 -7.92
N GLY A 23 1.81 -1.51 -7.04
CA GLY A 23 1.95 -1.72 -5.60
C GLY A 23 0.98 -2.75 -5.03
N ILE A 24 -0.26 -2.73 -5.48
CA ILE A 24 -1.28 -3.69 -5.01
C ILE A 24 -0.90 -5.11 -5.46
N GLU A 25 -0.54 -5.26 -6.73
CA GLU A 25 -0.09 -6.55 -7.23
C GLU A 25 1.17 -7.02 -6.52
N GLY A 26 2.09 -6.09 -6.24
CA GLY A 26 3.30 -6.39 -5.51
C GLY A 26 3.02 -6.94 -4.13
N LEU A 27 2.13 -6.31 -3.39
CA LEU A 27 1.75 -6.79 -2.07
C LEU A 27 1.09 -8.17 -2.13
N LEU A 28 0.20 -8.38 -3.09
CA LEU A 28 -0.47 -9.66 -3.24
C LEU A 28 0.46 -10.79 -3.68
N SER A 29 1.60 -10.46 -4.28
CA SER A 29 2.60 -11.44 -4.69
C SER A 29 3.53 -11.90 -3.57
N LEU A 30 3.52 -11.19 -2.44
CA LEU A 30 4.32 -11.56 -1.27
C LEU A 30 3.69 -12.76 -0.56
N PRO A 31 4.50 -13.53 0.18
CA PRO A 31 3.94 -14.54 1.08
C PRO A 31 2.97 -13.89 2.07
N ARG A 32 1.91 -14.61 2.38
CA ARG A 32 0.90 -14.11 3.31
C ARG A 32 1.53 -13.76 4.66
N HIS A 33 1.18 -12.58 5.18
CA HIS A 33 1.63 -12.11 6.49
C HIS A 33 3.15 -12.11 6.65
N SER A 34 3.85 -11.73 5.58
CA SER A 34 5.31 -11.68 5.58
C SER A 34 5.88 -10.29 5.88
N VAL A 35 5.04 -9.25 5.91
CA VAL A 35 5.47 -7.87 6.07
C VAL A 35 5.21 -7.40 7.50
N ASP A 36 6.25 -6.92 8.17
CA ASP A 36 6.12 -6.36 9.51
C ASP A 36 5.58 -4.93 9.48
N MET A 37 5.99 -4.15 8.49
CA MET A 37 5.55 -2.76 8.36
C MET A 37 5.46 -2.38 6.89
N LEU A 38 4.36 -1.73 6.53
CA LEU A 38 4.18 -1.07 5.25
C LEU A 38 4.26 0.43 5.48
N LEU A 39 5.09 1.11 4.70
CA LEU A 39 5.15 2.57 4.67
C LEU A 39 4.98 3.01 3.22
N THR A 40 3.97 3.81 2.95
CA THR A 40 3.64 4.16 1.58
C THR A 40 3.08 5.57 1.46
N ASP A 41 3.32 6.17 0.29
CA ASP A 41 2.80 7.47 -0.10
C ASP A 41 1.96 7.28 -1.37
N PRO A 42 0.70 6.88 -1.23
CA PRO A 42 -0.14 6.60 -2.40
C PRO A 42 -0.57 7.87 -3.12
N PRO A 43 -0.98 7.79 -4.40
CA PRO A 43 -1.52 8.95 -5.09
C PRO A 43 -2.85 9.38 -4.46
N TYR A 44 -3.01 10.70 -4.25
CA TYR A 44 -4.18 11.26 -3.56
C TYR A 44 -5.29 11.67 -4.50
N GLY A 45 -5.01 11.84 -5.79
CA GLY A 45 -5.97 12.35 -6.75
C GLY A 45 -6.25 13.85 -6.61
N THR A 46 -5.32 14.59 -6.02
CA THR A 46 -5.51 16.02 -5.74
C THR A 46 -4.81 16.93 -6.73
N THR A 47 -4.05 16.38 -7.67
CA THR A 47 -3.34 17.14 -8.69
C THR A 47 -3.90 16.86 -10.07
N ARG A 48 -3.44 17.62 -11.08
CA ARG A 48 -3.83 17.41 -12.48
C ARG A 48 -2.93 16.41 -13.21
N ASN A 49 -1.94 15.85 -12.54
CA ASN A 49 -1.06 14.88 -13.16
C ASN A 49 -1.85 13.62 -13.48
N TYR A 50 -1.64 13.07 -14.69
CA TYR A 50 -2.40 11.91 -15.13
C TYR A 50 -2.14 10.65 -14.30
N TRP A 51 -0.98 10.58 -13.64
CA TRP A 51 -0.62 9.45 -12.79
C TRP A 51 -1.17 9.59 -11.36
N ASP A 52 -1.73 10.74 -11.01
CA ASP A 52 -2.25 10.99 -9.66
C ASP A 52 -3.72 10.56 -9.58
N VAL A 53 -3.94 9.28 -9.72
CA VAL A 53 -5.26 8.66 -9.63
C VAL A 53 -5.33 7.86 -8.34
N PRO A 54 -6.34 8.09 -7.48
CA PRO A 54 -6.46 7.34 -6.24
C PRO A 54 -6.57 5.84 -6.50
N LEU A 55 -5.90 5.06 -5.66
CA LEU A 55 -6.01 3.61 -5.72
C LEU A 55 -7.41 3.15 -5.31
N PRO A 56 -7.90 2.04 -5.87
CA PRO A 56 -9.15 1.45 -5.39
C PRO A 56 -8.95 0.96 -3.96
N LEU A 57 -9.67 1.56 -3.01
CA LEU A 57 -9.43 1.32 -1.58
C LEU A 57 -9.76 -0.10 -1.15
N ASP A 58 -10.80 -0.70 -1.71
CA ASP A 58 -11.12 -2.09 -1.38
C ASP A 58 -9.98 -3.03 -1.75
N ALA A 59 -9.43 -2.87 -2.94
CA ALA A 59 -8.30 -3.68 -3.40
C ALA A 59 -7.04 -3.39 -2.58
N LEU A 60 -6.82 -2.13 -2.20
CA LEU A 60 -5.69 -1.75 -1.36
C LEU A 60 -5.76 -2.45 -0.01
N TRP A 61 -6.91 -2.41 0.66
CA TRP A 61 -7.04 -3.03 1.97
C TRP A 61 -6.96 -4.55 1.91
N GLU A 62 -7.47 -5.15 0.84
CA GLU A 62 -7.29 -6.57 0.62
C GLU A 62 -5.81 -6.95 0.54
N ALA A 63 -5.04 -6.18 -0.23
CA ALA A 63 -3.62 -6.43 -0.38
C ALA A 63 -2.86 -6.20 0.94
N VAL A 64 -3.22 -5.17 1.68
CA VAL A 64 -2.61 -4.89 2.99
C VAL A 64 -2.89 -6.03 3.96
N ARG A 65 -4.14 -6.48 4.03
CA ARG A 65 -4.49 -7.58 4.92
C ARG A 65 -3.81 -8.89 4.54
N TRP A 66 -3.54 -9.07 3.26
CA TRP A 66 -2.80 -10.24 2.80
C TRP A 66 -1.34 -10.19 3.23
N ALA A 67 -0.65 -9.10 2.94
CA ALA A 67 0.80 -9.00 3.04
C ALA A 67 1.29 -8.69 4.45
N VAL A 68 0.61 -7.81 5.17
CA VAL A 68 1.03 -7.33 6.48
C VAL A 68 0.58 -8.30 7.56
N LYS A 69 1.47 -8.58 8.50
CA LYS A 69 1.14 -9.44 9.66
C LYS A 69 -0.01 -8.83 10.47
N PRO A 70 -0.83 -9.65 11.14
CA PRO A 70 -1.94 -9.14 11.95
C PRO A 70 -1.52 -8.12 13.03
N ASN A 71 -0.31 -8.23 13.55
CA ASN A 71 0.25 -7.29 14.52
C ASN A 71 1.23 -6.32 13.89
N GLY A 72 1.29 -6.29 12.57
CA GLY A 72 2.14 -5.36 11.85
C GLY A 72 1.52 -3.97 11.76
N ALA A 73 2.24 -3.05 11.16
CA ALA A 73 1.81 -1.67 10.99
C ALA A 73 1.72 -1.30 9.52
N ALA A 74 0.73 -0.49 9.17
CA ALA A 74 0.61 0.11 7.86
C ALA A 74 0.52 1.62 8.04
N LEU A 75 1.47 2.35 7.46
CA LEU A 75 1.58 3.79 7.57
C LEU A 75 1.42 4.41 6.19
N PHE A 76 0.55 5.40 6.10
CA PHE A 76 0.22 6.05 4.86
C PHE A 76 0.46 7.54 4.99
N PHE A 77 1.23 8.11 4.07
CA PHE A 77 1.22 9.56 3.91
C PHE A 77 -0.09 9.96 3.24
N ALA A 78 -0.68 11.03 3.71
CA ALA A 78 -1.93 11.54 3.17
C ALA A 78 -2.06 13.01 3.50
N GLN A 79 -2.87 13.72 2.74
CA GLN A 79 -3.20 15.10 3.04
C GLN A 79 -4.69 15.32 2.78
N CYS A 80 -5.23 16.36 3.38
CA CYS A 80 -6.63 16.71 3.26
C CYS A 80 -7.00 17.02 1.80
N PRO A 81 -8.13 16.53 1.28
CA PRO A 81 -9.15 15.74 1.97
C PRO A 81 -8.95 14.22 1.87
N TYR A 82 -7.93 13.77 1.17
CA TYR A 82 -7.72 12.33 0.95
C TYR A 82 -7.55 11.56 2.26
N ASP A 83 -6.92 12.17 3.25
CA ASP A 83 -6.72 11.53 4.55
C ASP A 83 -8.05 11.12 5.20
N LYS A 84 -9.09 11.92 4.99
CA LYS A 84 -10.43 11.60 5.53
C LYS A 84 -11.04 10.41 4.83
N VAL A 85 -10.90 10.35 3.51
CA VAL A 85 -11.42 9.24 2.71
C VAL A 85 -10.68 7.95 3.06
N LEU A 86 -9.37 8.03 3.14
CA LEU A 86 -8.53 6.88 3.47
C LEU A 86 -8.86 6.34 4.87
N GLY A 87 -8.92 7.20 5.86
CA GLY A 87 -9.25 6.81 7.23
C GLY A 87 -10.64 6.22 7.34
N ALA A 88 -11.63 6.87 6.74
CA ALA A 88 -13.00 6.41 6.77
C ALA A 88 -13.20 5.06 6.06
N SER A 89 -12.38 4.76 5.07
CA SER A 89 -12.51 3.51 4.31
C SER A 89 -12.16 2.27 5.13
N ASN A 90 -11.48 2.41 6.25
CA ASN A 90 -11.10 1.28 7.09
C ASN A 90 -10.95 1.69 8.54
N LEU A 91 -12.04 2.13 9.15
CA LEU A 91 -12.05 2.58 10.54
C LEU A 91 -11.60 1.48 11.50
N ALA A 92 -11.86 0.24 11.18
CA ALA A 92 -11.49 -0.88 12.05
C ALA A 92 -9.98 -0.98 12.26
N MET A 93 -9.19 -0.56 11.30
CA MET A 93 -7.73 -0.59 11.39
C MET A 93 -7.11 0.75 11.77
N LEU A 94 -7.87 1.84 11.71
CA LEU A 94 -7.34 3.17 12.02
C LEU A 94 -6.98 3.26 13.49
N ARG A 95 -5.76 3.71 13.78
CA ARG A 95 -5.26 3.86 15.15
C ARG A 95 -4.86 5.29 15.47
N TYR A 96 -3.92 5.85 14.68
CA TYR A 96 -3.34 7.16 14.98
C TYR A 96 -3.24 8.00 13.73
N GLU A 97 -3.26 9.33 13.95
CA GLU A 97 -2.86 10.30 12.96
C GLU A 97 -1.70 11.11 13.56
N TRP A 98 -0.68 11.32 12.74
CA TRP A 98 0.41 12.22 13.08
C TRP A 98 0.43 13.37 12.09
N ILE A 99 0.58 14.57 12.61
CA ILE A 99 0.60 15.77 11.77
C ILE A 99 2.04 16.23 11.65
N TRP A 100 2.48 16.36 10.41
CA TRP A 100 3.82 16.81 10.10
C TRP A 100 3.76 18.26 9.65
N TYR A 101 4.28 19.15 10.48
CA TYR A 101 4.44 20.55 10.12
C TYR A 101 5.75 20.74 9.37
N LYS A 102 5.68 21.45 8.26
CA LYS A 102 6.86 21.79 7.46
C LYS A 102 7.35 23.19 7.79
#